data_18d76a60eb02c83b6b00d8d1fbe0ae71
#
_entry.id   18d76a60eb02c83b6b00d8d1fbe0ae71
#
_cell.length_a   1.000
_cell.length_b   1.000
_cell.length_c   1.000
_cell.angle_alpha   90.00
_cell.angle_beta   90.00
_cell.angle_gamma   90.00
#
_symmetry.space_group_name_H-M   'P 1'
#
loop_
_entity.id
_entity.type
_entity.pdbx_description
1 polymer ?
#
loop_
_entity_poly.entity_id
_entity_poly.type
_entity_poly.pdbx_seq_one_letter_code
_entity_poly.pdbx_strand_id
1 'polypeptide(L)'
;MKGIDILVEQHENVLIFVDVVKDKCVRIFNKEEEIDLDFFNKVLEFGRNYVDAHHHKEEEDILFRVMVDTLGEQISHIINDAMLFEHNVGRMYLMNLKYAIQEYEMFNEDVYKLAIVSNAFGYVSMMEEHINKENEVLYPYADKNLDAKDQNFVNDEIDKYEINADKVGIQSQYLAILNELKNM
;
A
#
# COMPACT_ATOMS: atom_id res chain seq x y z
N MET A 1 -7.99 -15.47 -11.25
CA MET A 1 -7.90 -16.28 -9.96
C MET A 1 -8.61 -15.51 -8.86
N LYS A 2 -9.44 -16.19 -8.04
CA LYS A 2 -10.17 -15.55 -6.94
C LYS A 2 -9.27 -14.76 -5.97
N GLY A 3 -8.11 -15.32 -5.61
CA GLY A 3 -7.17 -14.61 -4.75
C GLY A 3 -6.63 -13.31 -5.37
N ILE A 4 -6.33 -13.32 -6.67
CA ILE A 4 -5.94 -12.08 -7.38
C ILE A 4 -7.11 -11.08 -7.40
N ASP A 5 -8.35 -11.53 -7.58
CA ASP A 5 -9.51 -10.63 -7.60
C ASP A 5 -9.66 -9.91 -6.25
N ILE A 6 -9.35 -10.58 -5.13
CA ILE A 6 -9.31 -9.97 -3.78
C ILE A 6 -8.21 -8.91 -3.67
N LEU A 7 -6.99 -9.22 -4.11
CA LEU A 7 -5.88 -8.25 -4.09
C LEU A 7 -6.18 -7.02 -4.96
N VAL A 8 -6.80 -7.21 -6.13
CA VAL A 8 -7.24 -6.09 -6.99
C VAL A 8 -8.31 -5.24 -6.30
N GLU A 9 -9.28 -5.84 -5.58
CA GLU A 9 -10.28 -5.09 -4.81
C GLU A 9 -9.61 -4.27 -3.68
N GLN A 10 -8.58 -4.80 -3.03
CA GLN A 10 -7.78 -4.06 -2.05
C GLN A 10 -7.04 -2.89 -2.72
N HIS A 11 -6.49 -3.08 -3.92
CA HIS A 11 -5.88 -2.02 -4.72
C HIS A 11 -6.84 -0.86 -5.01
N GLU A 12 -8.13 -1.13 -5.26
CA GLU A 12 -9.13 -0.06 -5.45
C GLU A 12 -9.20 0.86 -4.22
N ASN A 13 -9.16 0.29 -3.01
CA ASN A 13 -9.12 1.08 -1.78
C ASN A 13 -7.83 1.89 -1.63
N VAL A 14 -6.68 1.29 -2.01
CA VAL A 14 -5.38 1.99 -1.97
C VAL A 14 -5.34 3.12 -3.00
N LEU A 15 -5.91 2.96 -4.19
CA LEU A 15 -5.97 4.02 -5.21
C LEU A 15 -6.86 5.20 -4.75
N ILE A 16 -7.98 4.93 -4.08
CA ILE A 16 -8.79 5.98 -3.44
C ILE A 16 -7.96 6.74 -2.39
N PHE A 17 -7.21 6.03 -1.56
CA PHE A 17 -6.29 6.64 -0.59
C PHE A 17 -5.21 7.49 -1.27
N VAL A 18 -4.61 7.00 -2.35
CA VAL A 18 -3.63 7.72 -3.16
C VAL A 18 -4.19 9.07 -3.64
N ASP A 19 -5.40 9.07 -4.22
CA ASP A 19 -6.04 10.28 -4.73
C ASP A 19 -6.31 11.30 -3.62
N VAL A 20 -6.81 10.85 -2.47
CA VAL A 20 -7.09 11.72 -1.32
C VAL A 20 -5.83 12.38 -0.78
N VAL A 21 -4.73 11.62 -0.65
CA VAL A 21 -3.45 12.17 -0.14
C VAL A 21 -2.81 13.11 -1.16
N LYS A 22 -2.87 12.79 -2.46
CA LYS A 22 -2.37 13.68 -3.53
C LYS A 22 -3.12 15.02 -3.52
N ASP A 23 -4.44 14.99 -3.46
CA ASP A 23 -5.27 16.19 -3.44
C ASP A 23 -4.91 17.08 -2.21
N LYS A 24 -4.81 16.49 -1.03
CA LYS A 24 -4.39 17.21 0.19
C LYS A 24 -3.01 17.86 0.04
N CYS A 25 -2.03 17.12 -0.49
CA CYS A 25 -0.70 17.65 -0.75
C CYS A 25 -0.71 18.84 -1.73
N VAL A 26 -1.52 18.76 -2.79
CA VAL A 26 -1.68 19.86 -3.78
C VAL A 26 -2.31 21.10 -3.15
N ARG A 27 -3.38 20.94 -2.34
CA ARG A 27 -4.01 22.06 -1.62
C ARG A 27 -3.04 22.77 -0.68
N ILE A 28 -2.22 22.00 0.06
CA ILE A 28 -1.18 22.58 0.92
C ILE A 28 -0.11 23.28 0.09
N PHE A 29 0.34 22.71 -1.02
CA PHE A 29 1.32 23.32 -1.91
C PHE A 29 0.82 24.65 -2.49
N ASN A 30 -0.46 24.72 -2.86
CA ASN A 30 -1.12 25.95 -3.35
C ASN A 30 -1.42 26.98 -2.23
N LYS A 31 -1.14 26.66 -0.97
CA LYS A 31 -1.48 27.49 0.20
C LYS A 31 -2.99 27.70 0.40
N GLU A 32 -3.77 26.75 -0.05
CA GLU A 32 -5.22 26.70 0.16
C GLU A 32 -5.53 26.08 1.53
N GLU A 33 -4.62 25.26 2.05
CA GLU A 33 -4.70 24.64 3.36
C GLU A 33 -3.36 24.65 4.10
N GLU A 34 -3.41 24.60 5.42
CA GLU A 34 -2.25 24.38 6.29
C GLU A 34 -2.02 22.89 6.55
N ILE A 35 -0.86 22.55 7.15
CA ILE A 35 -0.57 21.18 7.58
C ILE A 35 -1.59 20.74 8.64
N ASP A 36 -2.26 19.65 8.35
CA ASP A 36 -3.16 18.94 9.26
C ASP A 36 -2.47 17.66 9.75
N LEU A 37 -1.96 17.69 10.98
CA LEU A 37 -1.22 16.55 11.54
C LEU A 37 -2.12 15.34 11.80
N ASP A 38 -3.41 15.53 12.09
CA ASP A 38 -4.35 14.42 12.25
C ASP A 38 -4.54 13.68 10.92
N PHE A 39 -4.68 14.43 9.82
CA PHE A 39 -4.70 13.85 8.48
C PHE A 39 -3.46 12.99 8.19
N PHE A 40 -2.25 13.53 8.38
CA PHE A 40 -1.01 12.80 8.08
C PHE A 40 -0.74 11.64 9.05
N ASN A 41 -1.21 11.70 10.29
CA ASN A 41 -1.19 10.55 11.19
C ASN A 41 -2.12 9.42 10.72
N LYS A 42 -3.31 9.74 10.20
CA LYS A 42 -4.20 8.76 9.57
C LYS A 42 -3.61 8.19 8.27
N VAL A 43 -2.89 9.00 7.49
CA VAL A 43 -2.12 8.52 6.33
C VAL A 43 -1.08 7.48 6.75
N LEU A 44 -0.33 7.74 7.83
CA LEU A 44 0.61 6.77 8.40
C LEU A 44 -0.08 5.49 8.87
N GLU A 45 -1.21 5.62 9.56
CA GLU A 45 -1.95 4.49 10.09
C GLU A 45 -2.47 3.59 8.96
N PHE A 46 -3.11 4.17 7.95
CA PHE A 46 -3.60 3.42 6.79
C PHE A 46 -2.45 2.78 5.99
N GLY A 47 -1.41 3.54 5.66
CA GLY A 47 -0.28 3.06 4.89
C GLY A 47 0.48 1.90 5.57
N ARG A 48 0.64 1.95 6.90
CA ARG A 48 1.35 0.91 7.65
C ARG A 48 0.54 -0.35 7.88
N ASN A 49 -0.74 -0.19 8.17
CA ASN A 49 -1.53 -1.32 8.66
C ASN A 49 -2.39 -1.92 7.56
N TYR A 50 -3.02 -1.11 6.69
CA TYR A 50 -3.79 -1.64 5.59
C TYR A 50 -2.90 -1.99 4.40
N VAL A 51 -2.06 -1.04 3.93
CA VAL A 51 -1.25 -1.29 2.74
C VAL A 51 -0.11 -2.27 3.06
N ASP A 52 0.73 -1.98 4.04
CA ASP A 52 1.93 -2.78 4.30
C ASP A 52 1.65 -4.06 5.11
N ALA A 53 1.05 -3.95 6.31
CA ALA A 53 0.91 -5.09 7.20
C ALA A 53 -0.25 -6.04 6.84
N HIS A 54 -1.18 -5.62 5.97
CA HIS A 54 -2.27 -6.47 5.51
C HIS A 54 -2.06 -6.85 4.03
N HIS A 55 -2.17 -5.91 3.10
CA HIS A 55 -2.11 -6.15 1.67
C HIS A 55 -0.73 -6.67 1.18
N HIS A 56 0.36 -5.91 1.37
CA HIS A 56 1.69 -6.37 0.94
C HIS A 56 2.11 -7.67 1.62
N LYS A 57 1.72 -7.86 2.89
CA LYS A 57 2.03 -9.10 3.59
C LYS A 57 1.31 -10.30 2.98
N GLU A 58 0.08 -10.15 2.53
CA GLU A 58 -0.67 -11.17 1.82
C GLU A 58 -0.01 -11.53 0.49
N GLU A 59 0.45 -10.54 -0.26
CA GLU A 59 1.23 -10.75 -1.48
C GLU A 59 2.55 -11.47 -1.21
N GLU A 60 3.36 -10.93 -0.30
CA GLU A 60 4.70 -11.45 0.03
C GLU A 60 4.65 -12.88 0.55
N ASP A 61 3.73 -13.16 1.49
CA ASP A 61 3.64 -14.44 2.17
C ASP A 61 2.92 -15.52 1.34
N ILE A 62 2.06 -15.14 0.39
CA ILE A 62 1.23 -16.10 -0.35
C ILE A 62 1.53 -16.06 -1.84
N LEU A 63 1.13 -15.00 -2.56
CA LEU A 63 1.21 -14.98 -4.03
C LEU A 63 2.65 -14.98 -4.53
N PHE A 64 3.46 -14.02 -4.05
CA PHE A 64 4.84 -13.86 -4.52
C PHE A 64 5.71 -15.05 -4.15
N ARG A 65 5.52 -15.62 -2.96
CA ARG A 65 6.20 -16.84 -2.55
C ARG A 65 5.93 -17.98 -3.53
N VAL A 66 4.66 -18.24 -3.87
CA VAL A 66 4.30 -19.30 -4.82
C VAL A 66 4.87 -19.02 -6.20
N MET A 67 4.82 -17.77 -6.66
CA MET A 67 5.39 -17.39 -7.96
C MET A 67 6.92 -17.61 -8.01
N VAL A 68 7.64 -17.22 -6.95
CA VAL A 68 9.10 -17.44 -6.83
C VAL A 68 9.45 -18.92 -6.84
N ASP A 69 8.68 -19.74 -6.12
CA ASP A 69 8.94 -21.17 -5.98
C ASP A 69 8.65 -21.96 -7.27
N THR A 70 7.74 -21.48 -8.13
CA THR A 70 7.20 -22.29 -9.24
C THR A 70 7.42 -21.72 -10.63
N LEU A 71 7.59 -20.42 -10.82
CA LEU A 71 7.65 -19.79 -12.14
C LEU A 71 9.08 -19.48 -12.64
N GLY A 72 10.08 -19.89 -11.88
CA GLY A 72 11.49 -19.86 -12.30
C GLY A 72 12.22 -18.55 -12.00
N GLU A 73 13.51 -18.54 -12.35
CA GLU A 73 14.48 -17.53 -11.93
C GLU A 73 14.13 -16.10 -12.40
N GLN A 74 13.61 -15.96 -13.63
CA GLN A 74 13.26 -14.64 -14.16
C GLN A 74 12.17 -13.94 -13.32
N ILE A 75 11.14 -14.66 -12.89
CA ILE A 75 10.08 -14.14 -12.03
C ILE A 75 10.59 -13.88 -10.63
N SER A 76 11.44 -14.78 -10.11
CA SER A 76 12.12 -14.57 -8.83
C SER A 76 12.89 -13.25 -8.80
N HIS A 77 13.63 -12.90 -9.86
CA HIS A 77 14.31 -11.62 -9.99
C HIS A 77 13.33 -10.43 -10.03
N ILE A 78 12.26 -10.51 -10.83
CA ILE A 78 11.26 -9.43 -10.89
C ILE A 78 10.64 -9.17 -9.51
N ILE A 79 10.26 -10.22 -8.81
CA ILE A 79 9.66 -10.09 -7.47
C ILE A 79 10.68 -9.52 -6.48
N ASN A 80 11.86 -10.13 -6.35
CA ASN A 80 12.84 -9.74 -5.33
C ASN A 80 13.48 -8.37 -5.60
N ASP A 81 13.81 -8.06 -6.85
CA ASP A 81 14.62 -6.90 -7.21
C ASP A 81 13.75 -5.67 -7.59
N ALA A 82 12.45 -5.88 -7.86
CA ALA A 82 11.53 -4.79 -8.17
C ALA A 82 10.38 -4.70 -7.14
N MET A 83 9.49 -5.70 -7.03
CA MET A 83 8.29 -5.59 -6.18
C MET A 83 8.65 -5.44 -4.70
N LEU A 84 9.42 -6.36 -4.13
CA LEU A 84 9.85 -6.27 -2.73
C LEU A 84 10.75 -5.05 -2.45
N PHE A 85 11.52 -4.60 -3.45
CA PHE A 85 12.27 -3.35 -3.33
C PHE A 85 11.32 -2.15 -3.23
N GLU A 86 10.26 -2.08 -4.06
CA GLU A 86 9.27 -1.00 -4.00
C GLU A 86 8.48 -1.02 -2.69
N HIS A 87 8.10 -2.18 -2.14
CA HIS A 87 7.53 -2.28 -0.79
C HIS A 87 8.46 -1.66 0.28
N ASN A 88 9.77 -1.94 0.21
CA ASN A 88 10.74 -1.36 1.13
C ASN A 88 10.91 0.17 0.93
N VAL A 89 10.82 0.66 -0.30
CA VAL A 89 10.78 2.11 -0.58
C VAL A 89 9.53 2.75 0.04
N GLY A 90 8.37 2.10 -0.06
CA GLY A 90 7.13 2.53 0.61
C GLY A 90 7.30 2.63 2.13
N ARG A 91 7.85 1.58 2.76
CA ARG A 91 8.17 1.56 4.20
C ARG A 91 9.10 2.70 4.59
N MET A 92 10.09 3.03 3.75
CA MET A 92 11.01 4.15 3.97
C MET A 92 10.28 5.50 3.92
N TYR A 93 9.40 5.73 2.94
CA TYR A 93 8.61 6.96 2.87
C TYR A 93 7.73 7.14 4.12
N LEU A 94 7.04 6.09 4.55
CA LEU A 94 6.19 6.14 5.76
C LEU A 94 7.02 6.37 7.03
N MET A 95 8.22 5.80 7.12
CA MET A 95 9.15 6.07 8.23
C MET A 95 9.59 7.54 8.24
N ASN A 96 9.99 8.08 7.09
CA ASN A 96 10.41 9.46 6.96
C ASN A 96 9.26 10.44 7.23
N LEU A 97 8.05 10.12 6.77
CA LEU A 97 6.83 10.89 7.08
C LEU A 97 6.59 10.94 8.60
N LYS A 98 6.70 9.81 9.29
CA LYS A 98 6.58 9.76 10.76
C LYS A 98 7.58 10.69 11.45
N TYR A 99 8.86 10.64 11.05
CA TYR A 99 9.88 11.52 11.61
C TYR A 99 9.59 12.98 11.30
N ALA A 100 9.18 13.33 10.09
CA ALA A 100 8.85 14.69 9.70
C ALA A 100 7.69 15.26 10.54
N ILE A 101 6.65 14.46 10.84
CA ILE A 101 5.54 14.83 11.71
C ILE A 101 6.06 15.13 13.13
N GLN A 102 6.86 14.25 13.71
CA GLN A 102 7.43 14.42 15.06
C GLN A 102 8.31 15.68 15.18
N GLU A 103 9.16 15.92 14.18
CA GLU A 103 10.02 17.11 14.14
C GLU A 103 9.18 18.40 13.97
N TYR A 104 8.12 18.34 13.14
CA TYR A 104 7.21 19.48 12.99
C TYR A 104 6.43 19.79 14.27
N GLU A 105 5.97 18.78 14.99
CA GLU A 105 5.33 18.97 16.33
C GLU A 105 6.27 19.63 17.32
N MET A 106 7.58 19.33 17.26
CA MET A 106 8.58 19.82 18.21
C MET A 106 9.07 21.22 17.87
N PHE A 107 9.32 21.51 16.62
CA PHE A 107 10.03 22.72 16.18
C PHE A 107 9.17 23.71 15.39
N ASN A 108 8.07 23.26 14.77
CA ASN A 108 7.15 24.07 13.96
C ASN A 108 7.84 24.89 12.85
N GLU A 109 8.83 24.27 12.17
CA GLU A 109 9.60 24.92 11.11
C GLU A 109 9.11 24.48 9.72
N ASP A 110 9.19 25.38 8.72
CA ASP A 110 8.72 25.14 7.36
C ASP A 110 9.46 23.99 6.64
N VAL A 111 10.69 23.69 7.03
CA VAL A 111 11.45 22.56 6.48
C VAL A 111 10.77 21.22 6.78
N TYR A 112 10.14 21.09 7.96
CA TYR A 112 9.44 19.88 8.33
C TYR A 112 8.05 19.79 7.68
N LYS A 113 7.38 20.94 7.43
CA LYS A 113 6.19 20.98 6.57
C LYS A 113 6.49 20.42 5.18
N LEU A 114 7.59 20.89 4.58
CA LEU A 114 8.04 20.39 3.29
C LEU A 114 8.36 18.89 3.33
N ALA A 115 9.01 18.42 4.41
CA ALA A 115 9.33 17.01 4.60
C ALA A 115 8.06 16.15 4.72
N ILE A 116 7.02 16.60 5.43
CA ILE A 116 5.72 15.92 5.52
C ILE A 116 5.11 15.76 4.12
N VAL A 117 4.92 16.88 3.41
CA VAL A 117 4.28 16.88 2.08
C VAL A 117 5.06 16.04 1.08
N SER A 118 6.39 16.20 1.04
CA SER A 118 7.23 15.48 0.07
C SER A 118 7.26 13.98 0.31
N ASN A 119 7.31 13.52 1.56
CA ASN A 119 7.28 12.08 1.85
C ASN A 119 5.88 11.48 1.62
N ALA A 120 4.81 12.18 1.99
CA ALA A 120 3.45 11.72 1.73
C ALA A 120 3.18 11.64 0.22
N PHE A 121 3.50 12.69 -0.55
CA PHE A 121 3.33 12.72 -2.00
C PHE A 121 4.21 11.69 -2.71
N GLY A 122 5.48 11.53 -2.27
CA GLY A 122 6.40 10.52 -2.80
C GLY A 122 5.88 9.11 -2.58
N TYR A 123 5.37 8.82 -1.38
CA TYR A 123 4.75 7.54 -1.05
C TYR A 123 3.59 7.19 -1.99
N VAL A 124 2.60 8.06 -2.09
CA VAL A 124 1.40 7.77 -2.89
C VAL A 124 1.66 7.78 -4.39
N SER A 125 2.63 8.56 -4.88
CA SER A 125 3.02 8.52 -6.28
C SER A 125 3.72 7.22 -6.65
N MET A 126 4.57 6.71 -5.76
CA MET A 126 5.22 5.40 -5.93
C MET A 126 4.20 4.28 -5.88
N MET A 127 3.25 4.31 -4.92
CA MET A 127 2.20 3.30 -4.80
C MET A 127 1.30 3.20 -6.03
N GLU A 128 0.93 4.33 -6.65
CA GLU A 128 0.15 4.31 -7.88
C GLU A 128 0.86 3.58 -9.02
N GLU A 129 2.16 3.87 -9.22
CA GLU A 129 2.96 3.20 -10.25
C GLU A 129 3.18 1.71 -9.94
N HIS A 130 3.35 1.37 -8.67
CA HIS A 130 3.52 0.01 -8.17
C HIS A 130 2.27 -0.83 -8.44
N ILE A 131 1.10 -0.36 -8.00
CA ILE A 131 -0.19 -1.01 -8.23
C ILE A 131 -0.46 -1.23 -9.73
N ASN A 132 -0.14 -0.23 -10.57
CA ASN A 132 -0.31 -0.37 -12.02
C ASN A 132 0.54 -1.52 -12.59
N LYS A 133 1.79 -1.69 -12.14
CA LYS A 133 2.65 -2.80 -12.58
C LYS A 133 2.09 -4.16 -12.17
N GLU A 134 1.53 -4.25 -10.96
CA GLU A 134 0.93 -5.49 -10.48
C GLU A 134 -0.35 -5.82 -11.23
N ASN A 135 -1.26 -4.88 -11.32
CA ASN A 135 -2.55 -5.07 -12.00
C ASN A 135 -2.40 -5.35 -13.49
N GLU A 136 -1.47 -4.66 -14.18
CA GLU A 136 -1.34 -4.78 -15.64
C GLU A 136 -0.38 -5.90 -16.08
N VAL A 137 0.58 -6.27 -15.23
CA VAL A 137 1.66 -7.19 -15.66
C VAL A 137 1.76 -8.40 -14.73
N LEU A 138 2.00 -8.20 -13.43
CA LEU A 138 2.39 -9.27 -12.54
C LEU A 138 1.24 -10.23 -12.24
N TYR A 139 0.08 -9.69 -11.88
CA TYR A 139 -1.11 -10.49 -11.58
C TYR A 139 -1.65 -11.26 -12.79
N PRO A 140 -1.79 -10.63 -13.98
CA PRO A 140 -2.13 -11.37 -15.20
C PRO A 140 -1.10 -12.44 -15.58
N TYR A 141 0.18 -12.21 -15.30
CA TYR A 141 1.21 -13.20 -15.51
C TYR A 141 1.04 -14.40 -14.56
N ALA A 142 0.78 -14.16 -13.28
CA ALA A 142 0.53 -15.20 -12.29
C ALA A 142 -0.71 -16.03 -12.68
N ASP A 143 -1.82 -15.36 -12.99
CA ASP A 143 -3.09 -16.02 -13.38
C ASP A 143 -2.95 -16.92 -14.59
N LYS A 144 -2.09 -16.54 -15.52
CA LYS A 144 -1.85 -17.32 -16.76
C LYS A 144 -0.88 -18.48 -16.58
N ASN A 145 0.13 -18.37 -15.72
CA ASN A 145 1.29 -19.26 -15.71
C ASN A 145 1.35 -20.18 -14.48
N LEU A 146 0.66 -19.88 -13.39
CA LEU A 146 0.50 -20.82 -12.27
C LEU A 146 -0.38 -21.99 -12.70
N ASP A 147 0.00 -23.20 -12.35
CA ASP A 147 -0.83 -24.37 -12.59
C ASP A 147 -2.07 -24.42 -11.69
N ALA A 148 -3.02 -25.28 -12.01
CA ALA A 148 -4.29 -25.36 -11.26
C ALA A 148 -4.10 -25.73 -9.77
N LYS A 149 -3.04 -26.45 -9.41
CA LYS A 149 -2.74 -26.80 -8.01
C LYS A 149 -2.27 -25.56 -7.25
N ASP A 150 -1.36 -24.80 -7.83
CA ASP A 150 -0.81 -23.59 -7.23
C ASP A 150 -1.84 -22.47 -7.17
N GLN A 151 -2.67 -22.32 -8.21
CA GLN A 151 -3.81 -21.39 -8.19
C GLN A 151 -4.79 -21.71 -7.06
N ASN A 152 -5.15 -22.99 -6.87
CA ASN A 152 -6.04 -23.40 -5.78
C ASN A 152 -5.39 -23.15 -4.42
N PHE A 153 -4.08 -23.41 -4.28
CA PHE A 153 -3.36 -23.14 -3.04
C PHE A 153 -3.38 -21.64 -2.70
N VAL A 154 -3.07 -20.76 -3.66
CA VAL A 154 -3.11 -19.30 -3.47
C VAL A 154 -4.52 -18.83 -3.10
N ASN A 155 -5.56 -19.30 -3.80
CA ASN A 155 -6.94 -18.96 -3.49
C ASN A 155 -7.34 -19.36 -2.06
N ASP A 156 -6.99 -20.59 -1.64
CA ASP A 156 -7.32 -21.12 -0.32
C ASP A 156 -6.59 -20.39 0.81
N GLU A 157 -5.32 -20.01 0.61
CA GLU A 157 -4.53 -19.30 1.61
C GLU A 157 -4.98 -17.83 1.73
N ILE A 158 -5.27 -17.15 0.62
CA ILE A 158 -5.84 -15.80 0.63
C ILE A 158 -7.21 -15.79 1.31
N ASP A 159 -8.10 -16.73 0.99
CA ASP A 159 -9.40 -16.85 1.67
C ASP A 159 -9.24 -17.03 3.19
N LYS A 160 -8.29 -17.86 3.64
CA LYS A 160 -8.02 -18.02 5.07
C LYS A 160 -7.47 -16.76 5.71
N TYR A 161 -6.60 -16.06 5.01
CA TYR A 161 -6.01 -14.80 5.47
C TYR A 161 -7.10 -13.76 5.69
N GLU A 162 -7.97 -13.55 4.69
CA GLU A 162 -9.09 -12.62 4.76
C GLU A 162 -10.13 -12.98 5.84
N ILE A 163 -10.49 -14.27 5.97
CA ILE A 163 -11.37 -14.72 7.06
C ILE A 163 -10.77 -14.39 8.44
N ASN A 164 -9.46 -14.46 8.60
CA ASN A 164 -8.82 -14.10 9.88
C ASN A 164 -8.75 -12.57 10.06
N ALA A 165 -8.49 -11.82 9.00
CA ALA A 165 -8.52 -10.36 9.02
C ALA A 165 -9.92 -9.83 9.39
N ASP A 166 -10.98 -10.40 8.83
CA ASP A 166 -12.37 -10.06 9.15
C ASP A 166 -12.72 -10.31 10.62
N LYS A 167 -12.27 -11.45 11.20
CA LYS A 167 -12.52 -11.75 12.62
C LYS A 167 -11.95 -10.72 13.58
N VAL A 168 -10.84 -10.08 13.22
CA VAL A 168 -10.20 -9.02 14.02
C VAL A 168 -10.56 -7.63 13.55
N GLY A 169 -11.39 -7.51 12.51
CA GLY A 169 -11.97 -6.25 12.05
C GLY A 169 -11.02 -5.35 11.24
N ILE A 170 -9.97 -5.92 10.63
CA ILE A 170 -8.98 -5.14 9.88
C ILE A 170 -9.65 -4.33 8.77
N GLN A 171 -10.41 -4.99 7.88
CA GLN A 171 -11.07 -4.31 6.76
C GLN A 171 -11.99 -3.18 7.25
N SER A 172 -12.87 -3.45 8.21
CA SER A 172 -13.83 -2.45 8.71
C SER A 172 -13.14 -1.27 9.39
N GLN A 173 -12.06 -1.50 10.15
CA GLN A 173 -11.30 -0.46 10.84
C GLN A 173 -10.63 0.49 9.84
N TYR A 174 -9.88 -0.06 8.87
CA TYR A 174 -9.10 0.78 7.97
C TYR A 174 -9.92 1.43 6.86
N LEU A 175 -11.02 0.79 6.42
CA LEU A 175 -11.98 1.45 5.54
C LEU A 175 -12.71 2.61 6.24
N ALA A 176 -12.91 2.54 7.56
CA ALA A 176 -13.38 3.69 8.34
C ALA A 176 -12.36 4.84 8.32
N ILE A 177 -11.06 4.57 8.52
CA ILE A 177 -10.00 5.58 8.41
C ILE A 177 -9.96 6.19 7.01
N LEU A 178 -10.08 5.38 5.94
CA LEU A 178 -10.15 5.89 4.58
C LEU A 178 -11.35 6.84 4.37
N ASN A 179 -12.50 6.50 4.94
CA ASN A 179 -13.67 7.38 4.90
C ASN A 179 -13.47 8.67 5.69
N GLU A 180 -12.77 8.64 6.82
CA GLU A 180 -12.39 9.86 7.54
C GLU A 180 -11.47 10.74 6.70
N LEU A 181 -10.40 10.17 6.12
CA LEU A 181 -9.47 10.89 5.23
C LEU A 181 -10.18 11.59 4.06
N LYS A 182 -11.18 10.95 3.46
CA LYS A 182 -11.99 11.52 2.36
C LYS A 182 -12.81 12.75 2.77
N ASN A 183 -13.09 12.93 4.06
CA ASN A 183 -13.91 14.02 4.59
C ASN A 183 -13.08 15.12 5.29
N MET A 184 -11.76 15.00 5.30
CA MET A 184 -10.80 15.97 5.82
C MET A 184 -10.21 16.82 4.70
#